data_374eec301c07751037d4520580f4e884
#
_entry.id   374eec301c07751037d4520580f4e884
#
_cell.length_a   1.000
_cell.length_b   1.000
_cell.length_c   1.000
_cell.angle_alpha   90.00
_cell.angle_beta   90.00
_cell.angle_gamma   90.00
#
_symmetry.space_group_name_H-M   'P 1'
#
loop_
_entity.id
_entity.type
_entity.pdbx_description
1 polymer ?
#
loop_
_entity_poly.entity_id
_entity_poly.type
_entity_poly.pdbx_seq_one_letter_code
_entity_poly.pdbx_strand_id
1 'polypeptide(L)'
;VNVGLEGIMVIGAFVGVLFNLNFADSFGNATPWIAALVAGFIGLLYSLLHAAATVNFRADHVVSGTVLDLIAPPLAVFLTRVIYGAGQTPAISHNFKTVSFPILSNIPVLGKIFFTNVSLIAYVAILVSVVSWWIIFKTRFGLRLRSVGEHPQAADTLGINVYRMRYY
;
A
#
# COMPACT_ATOMS: atom_id res chain seq x y z
N VAL A 1 9.05 -2.26 13.33
CA VAL A 1 7.68 -1.86 12.98
C VAL A 1 7.76 -0.57 12.19
N ASN A 2 7.13 -0.51 10.99
CA ASN A 2 7.08 0.72 10.21
C ASN A 2 5.92 1.59 10.72
N VAL A 3 6.23 2.61 11.50
CA VAL A 3 5.24 3.54 12.08
C VAL A 3 4.60 4.41 10.99
N GLY A 4 5.34 4.74 9.90
CA GLY A 4 4.86 5.58 8.79
C GLY A 4 3.89 4.92 7.81
N LEU A 5 3.36 3.73 8.11
CA LEU A 5 2.51 2.98 7.19
C LEU A 5 1.16 3.67 6.94
N GLU A 6 0.57 4.28 7.98
CA GLU A 6 -0.70 4.99 7.86
C GLU A 6 -0.58 6.20 6.92
N GLY A 7 0.48 6.99 7.06
CA GLY A 7 0.72 8.13 6.17
C GLY A 7 0.88 7.72 4.70
N ILE A 8 1.61 6.64 4.46
CA ILE A 8 1.77 6.08 3.11
C ILE A 8 0.41 5.65 2.54
N MET A 9 -0.42 4.97 3.35
CA MET A 9 -1.76 4.56 2.94
C MET A 9 -2.68 5.76 2.66
N VAL A 10 -2.64 6.80 3.48
CA VAL A 10 -3.45 8.02 3.31
C VAL A 10 -3.11 8.71 1.99
N ILE A 11 -1.82 8.92 1.71
CA ILE A 11 -1.39 9.56 0.44
C ILE A 11 -1.75 8.67 -0.76
N GLY A 12 -1.51 7.37 -0.67
CA GLY A 12 -1.90 6.43 -1.73
C GLY A 12 -3.41 6.47 -1.99
N ALA A 13 -4.23 6.39 -0.95
CA ALA A 13 -5.68 6.45 -1.06
C ALA A 13 -6.17 7.78 -1.65
N PHE A 14 -5.61 8.89 -1.19
CA PHE A 14 -5.92 10.22 -1.71
C PHE A 14 -5.69 10.31 -3.22
N VAL A 15 -4.52 9.90 -3.70
CA VAL A 15 -4.19 9.92 -5.13
C VAL A 15 -5.05 8.93 -5.92
N GLY A 16 -5.35 7.76 -5.35
CA GLY A 16 -6.28 6.82 -5.97
C GLY A 16 -7.67 7.39 -6.18
N VAL A 17 -8.21 8.12 -5.19
CA VAL A 17 -9.49 8.84 -5.32
C VAL A 17 -9.41 9.94 -6.36
N LEU A 18 -8.34 10.75 -6.37
CA LEU A 18 -8.14 11.78 -7.40
C LEU A 18 -8.10 11.19 -8.80
N PHE A 19 -7.38 10.09 -8.99
CA PHE A 19 -7.34 9.40 -10.27
C PHE A 19 -8.73 8.91 -10.68
N ASN A 20 -9.48 8.30 -9.76
CA ASN A 20 -10.83 7.83 -10.04
C ASN A 20 -11.76 8.97 -10.49
N LEU A 21 -11.73 10.11 -9.79
CA LEU A 21 -12.58 11.27 -10.12
C LEU A 21 -12.25 11.90 -11.47
N ASN A 22 -10.98 11.93 -11.86
CA ASN A 22 -10.57 12.62 -13.10
C ASN A 22 -10.61 11.71 -14.33
N PHE A 23 -10.51 10.40 -14.17
CA PHE A 23 -10.37 9.45 -15.28
C PHE A 23 -11.48 8.39 -15.34
N ALA A 24 -12.57 8.58 -14.56
CA ALA A 24 -13.70 7.66 -14.54
C ALA A 24 -14.31 7.45 -15.94
N ASP A 25 -14.50 8.53 -16.69
CA ASP A 25 -15.10 8.48 -18.02
C ASP A 25 -14.19 7.82 -19.07
N SER A 26 -12.87 7.88 -18.86
CA SER A 26 -11.90 7.33 -19.81
C SER A 26 -11.74 5.81 -19.68
N PHE A 27 -11.78 5.27 -18.46
CA PHE A 27 -11.49 3.86 -18.18
C PHE A 27 -12.72 3.07 -17.69
N GLY A 28 -13.83 3.72 -17.39
CA GLY A 28 -15.09 3.08 -17.00
C GLY A 28 -14.90 2.09 -15.84
N ASN A 29 -15.29 0.84 -16.04
CA ASN A 29 -15.20 -0.22 -15.02
C ASN A 29 -13.77 -0.62 -14.63
N ALA A 30 -12.75 -0.28 -15.41
CA ALA A 30 -11.35 -0.54 -15.09
C ALA A 30 -10.74 0.54 -14.17
N THR A 31 -11.39 1.70 -14.04
CA THR A 31 -10.91 2.84 -13.26
C THR A 31 -10.48 2.48 -11.83
N PRO A 32 -11.24 1.72 -11.03
CA PRO A 32 -10.82 1.39 -9.67
C PRO A 32 -9.53 0.57 -9.62
N TRP A 33 -9.30 -0.31 -10.59
CA TRP A 33 -8.10 -1.15 -10.66
C TRP A 33 -6.86 -0.33 -11.01
N ILE A 34 -7.00 0.56 -12.00
CA ILE A 34 -5.90 1.46 -12.39
C ILE A 34 -5.62 2.46 -11.26
N ALA A 35 -6.67 2.99 -10.63
CA ALA A 35 -6.55 3.87 -9.46
C ALA A 35 -5.79 3.18 -8.31
N ALA A 36 -6.06 1.90 -8.05
CA ALA A 36 -5.33 1.13 -7.04
C ALA A 36 -3.84 0.95 -7.39
N LEU A 37 -3.51 0.72 -8.66
CA LEU A 37 -2.11 0.64 -9.11
C LEU A 37 -1.40 1.99 -8.98
N VAL A 38 -2.05 3.08 -9.37
CA VAL A 38 -1.51 4.44 -9.23
C VAL A 38 -1.34 4.80 -7.75
N ALA A 39 -2.31 4.46 -6.91
CA ALA A 39 -2.23 4.64 -5.45
C ALA A 39 -1.03 3.90 -4.86
N GLY A 40 -0.83 2.65 -5.26
CA GLY A 40 0.32 1.84 -4.84
C GLY A 40 1.65 2.43 -5.30
N PHE A 41 1.72 2.91 -6.55
CA PHE A 41 2.93 3.55 -7.08
C PHE A 41 3.28 4.85 -6.33
N ILE A 42 2.29 5.70 -6.05
CA ILE A 42 2.51 6.94 -5.30
C ILE A 42 2.84 6.64 -3.84
N GLY A 43 2.18 5.65 -3.23
CA GLY A 43 2.55 5.17 -1.89
C GLY A 43 4.01 4.69 -1.83
N LEU A 44 4.48 3.97 -2.86
CA LEU A 44 5.87 3.57 -3.00
C LEU A 44 6.79 4.80 -3.09
N LEU A 45 6.48 5.78 -3.93
CA LEU A 45 7.27 7.02 -4.02
C LEU A 45 7.31 7.77 -2.68
N TYR A 46 6.19 7.85 -1.97
CA TYR A 46 6.13 8.48 -0.66
C TYR A 46 6.95 7.71 0.38
N SER A 47 6.96 6.38 0.32
CA SER A 47 7.79 5.54 1.21
C SER A 47 9.30 5.72 0.98
N LEU A 48 9.73 6.13 -0.22
CA LEU A 48 11.13 6.45 -0.48
C LEU A 48 11.65 7.62 0.34
N LEU A 49 10.77 8.54 0.78
CA LEU A 49 11.16 9.62 1.69
C LEU A 49 11.60 9.04 3.05
N HIS A 50 10.84 8.07 3.57
CA HIS A 50 11.22 7.35 4.79
C HIS A 50 12.53 6.58 4.62
N ALA A 51 12.67 5.85 3.51
CA ALA A 51 13.88 5.11 3.20
C ALA A 51 15.09 6.05 3.08
N ALA A 52 14.96 7.19 2.39
CA ALA A 52 16.03 8.17 2.28
C ALA A 52 16.41 8.77 3.63
N ALA A 53 15.43 9.13 4.47
CA ALA A 53 15.66 9.65 5.79
C ALA A 53 16.43 8.64 6.69
N THR A 54 16.00 7.40 6.69
CA THR A 54 16.56 6.38 7.60
C THR A 54 17.85 5.75 7.08
N VAL A 55 17.98 5.54 5.77
CA VAL A 55 19.15 4.89 5.18
C VAL A 55 20.28 5.88 4.90
N ASN A 56 19.97 7.04 4.28
CA ASN A 56 21.00 8.02 3.90
C ASN A 56 21.35 8.95 5.07
N PHE A 57 20.33 9.52 5.72
CA PHE A 57 20.54 10.50 6.80
C PHE A 57 20.61 9.85 8.18
N ARG A 58 20.45 8.52 8.28
CA ARG A 58 20.50 7.77 9.54
C ARG A 58 19.52 8.30 10.59
N ALA A 59 18.40 8.86 10.14
CA ALA A 59 17.35 9.32 11.04
C ALA A 59 16.73 8.15 11.80
N ASP A 60 16.21 8.41 12.96
CA ASP A 60 15.45 7.41 13.72
C ASP A 60 14.21 6.98 12.96
N HIS A 61 13.97 5.66 12.89
CA HIS A 61 12.86 5.09 12.14
C HIS A 61 11.49 5.50 12.68
N VAL A 62 11.36 5.61 14.01
CA VAL A 62 10.10 5.98 14.66
C VAL A 62 9.80 7.44 14.38
N VAL A 63 10.79 8.32 14.57
CA VAL A 63 10.64 9.76 14.31
C VAL A 63 10.28 10.02 12.86
N SER A 64 11.02 9.42 11.92
CA SER A 64 10.74 9.58 10.49
C SER A 64 9.35 9.07 10.10
N GLY A 65 8.94 7.91 10.63
CA GLY A 65 7.60 7.35 10.38
C GLY A 65 6.49 8.25 10.93
N THR A 66 6.61 8.69 12.17
CA THR A 66 5.63 9.59 12.81
C THR A 66 5.47 10.91 12.06
N VAL A 67 6.55 11.47 11.54
CA VAL A 67 6.49 12.70 10.72
C VAL A 67 5.69 12.48 9.44
N LEU A 68 5.88 11.35 8.77
CA LEU A 68 5.11 11.01 7.56
C LEU A 68 3.62 10.84 7.87
N ASP A 69 3.28 10.19 8.99
CA ASP A 69 1.89 10.01 9.41
C ASP A 69 1.22 11.33 9.79
N LEU A 70 1.94 12.23 10.46
CA LEU A 70 1.40 13.53 10.86
C LEU A 70 1.21 14.47 9.67
N ILE A 71 2.04 14.38 8.63
CA ILE A 71 1.97 15.26 7.46
C ILE A 71 0.90 14.76 6.45
N ALA A 72 0.72 13.46 6.30
CA ALA A 72 -0.11 12.90 5.24
C ALA A 72 -1.59 13.36 5.28
N PRO A 73 -2.33 13.30 6.39
CA PRO A 73 -3.74 13.71 6.42
C PRO A 73 -3.93 15.21 6.18
N PRO A 74 -3.19 16.13 6.85
CA PRO A 74 -3.30 17.57 6.57
C PRO A 74 -2.95 17.91 5.12
N LEU A 75 -1.93 17.26 4.55
CA LEU A 75 -1.54 17.46 3.17
C LEU A 75 -2.67 17.04 2.20
N ALA A 76 -3.28 15.87 2.43
CA ALA A 76 -4.41 15.41 1.64
C ALA A 76 -5.60 16.39 1.71
N VAL A 77 -5.96 16.87 2.90
CA VAL A 77 -7.03 17.85 3.10
C VAL A 77 -6.69 19.19 2.45
N PHE A 78 -5.45 19.65 2.58
CA PHE A 78 -5.00 20.89 1.94
C PHE A 78 -5.11 20.83 0.41
N LEU A 79 -4.58 19.74 -0.18
CA LEU A 79 -4.67 19.53 -1.64
C LEU A 79 -6.12 19.40 -2.11
N THR A 80 -6.99 18.73 -1.34
CA THR A 80 -8.41 18.64 -1.65
C THR A 80 -9.07 20.03 -1.69
N ARG A 81 -8.74 20.90 -0.73
CA ARG A 81 -9.25 22.28 -0.73
C ARG A 81 -8.74 23.10 -1.91
N VAL A 82 -7.49 22.92 -2.29
CA VAL A 82 -6.90 23.61 -3.43
C VAL A 82 -7.56 23.17 -4.74
N ILE A 83 -7.83 21.87 -4.90
CA ILE A 83 -8.37 21.30 -6.15
C ILE A 83 -9.90 21.49 -6.27
N TYR A 84 -10.63 21.26 -5.18
CA TYR A 84 -12.11 21.22 -5.20
C TYR A 84 -12.77 22.38 -4.46
N GLY A 85 -12.00 23.27 -3.82
CA GLY A 85 -12.55 24.37 -3.03
C GLY A 85 -13.20 23.95 -1.70
N ALA A 86 -13.24 22.66 -1.41
CA ALA A 86 -13.84 22.06 -0.20
C ALA A 86 -12.86 21.10 0.49
N GLY A 87 -13.08 20.85 1.78
CA GLY A 87 -12.25 19.90 2.54
C GLY A 87 -12.56 18.43 2.27
N GLN A 88 -13.43 18.12 1.31
CA GLN A 88 -13.86 16.79 0.94
C GLN A 88 -13.86 16.64 -0.57
N THR A 89 -13.53 15.44 -1.06
CA THR A 89 -13.64 15.08 -2.47
C THR A 89 -15.11 14.81 -2.84
N PRO A 90 -15.52 15.02 -4.10
CA PRO A 90 -16.77 14.49 -4.61
C PRO A 90 -16.86 12.97 -4.43
N ALA A 91 -18.07 12.42 -4.49
CA ALA A 91 -18.25 10.98 -4.45
C ALA A 91 -17.70 10.32 -5.72
N ILE A 92 -16.97 9.22 -5.56
CA ILE A 92 -16.46 8.44 -6.69
C ILE A 92 -17.60 7.70 -7.38
N SER A 93 -17.59 7.68 -8.71
CA SER A 93 -18.64 7.04 -9.52
C SER A 93 -18.39 5.55 -9.74
N HIS A 94 -17.13 5.12 -9.81
CA HIS A 94 -16.73 3.74 -10.05
C HIS A 94 -16.05 3.11 -8.84
N ASN A 95 -16.72 2.11 -8.26
CA ASN A 95 -16.24 1.36 -7.10
C ASN A 95 -15.83 -0.06 -7.49
N PHE A 96 -15.07 -0.73 -6.61
CA PHE A 96 -14.85 -2.17 -6.72
C PHE A 96 -16.18 -2.92 -6.57
N LYS A 97 -16.54 -3.69 -7.59
CA LYS A 97 -17.75 -4.49 -7.56
C LYS A 97 -17.64 -5.58 -6.50
N THR A 98 -18.74 -5.84 -5.82
CA THR A 98 -18.89 -7.01 -4.96
C THR A 98 -19.28 -8.21 -5.78
N VAL A 99 -18.74 -9.37 -5.40
CA VAL A 99 -19.05 -10.67 -6.04
C VAL A 99 -19.59 -11.61 -4.96
N SER A 100 -20.61 -12.37 -5.35
CA SER A 100 -21.14 -13.47 -4.56
C SER A 100 -20.95 -14.77 -5.33
N PHE A 101 -20.35 -15.76 -4.69
CA PHE A 101 -20.15 -17.08 -5.27
C PHE A 101 -21.29 -18.02 -4.82
N PRO A 102 -22.30 -18.30 -5.65
CA PRO A 102 -23.52 -19.00 -5.22
C PRO A 102 -23.27 -20.40 -4.65
N ILE A 103 -22.24 -21.11 -5.13
CA ILE A 103 -21.89 -22.45 -4.64
C ILE A 103 -21.20 -22.39 -3.27
N LEU A 104 -20.28 -21.46 -3.07
CA LEU A 104 -19.48 -21.32 -1.86
C LEU A 104 -20.23 -20.54 -0.76
N SER A 105 -21.21 -19.71 -1.12
CA SER A 105 -22.05 -18.97 -0.17
C SER A 105 -22.97 -19.87 0.67
N ASN A 106 -23.23 -21.12 0.21
CA ASN A 106 -24.06 -22.07 0.93
C ASN A 106 -23.36 -22.79 2.09
N ILE A 107 -22.04 -22.59 2.25
CA ILE A 107 -21.29 -23.12 3.39
C ILE A 107 -21.75 -22.38 4.66
N PRO A 108 -22.26 -23.09 5.70
CA PRO A 108 -22.71 -22.42 6.92
C PRO A 108 -21.55 -21.67 7.58
N VAL A 109 -21.79 -20.42 8.00
CA VAL A 109 -20.89 -19.47 8.63
C VAL A 109 -19.81 -18.93 7.67
N LEU A 110 -18.93 -19.76 7.10
CA LEU A 110 -17.82 -19.33 6.24
C LEU A 110 -18.30 -18.79 4.89
N GLY A 111 -19.37 -19.37 4.33
CA GLY A 111 -19.93 -18.92 3.05
C GLY A 111 -20.46 -17.50 3.11
N LYS A 112 -21.13 -17.15 4.18
CA LYS A 112 -21.67 -15.79 4.40
C LYS A 112 -20.59 -14.76 4.64
N ILE A 113 -19.48 -15.12 5.32
CA ILE A 113 -18.41 -14.20 5.68
C ILE A 113 -17.47 -13.95 4.48
N PHE A 114 -17.08 -15.01 3.76
CA PHE A 114 -16.03 -14.91 2.76
C PHE A 114 -16.52 -14.90 1.32
N PHE A 115 -17.77 -15.33 1.04
CA PHE A 115 -18.23 -15.54 -0.33
C PHE A 115 -19.55 -14.83 -0.68
N THR A 116 -20.09 -14.01 0.25
CA THR A 116 -21.32 -13.26 0.00
C THR A 116 -21.05 -11.76 0.03
N ASN A 117 -21.31 -11.06 -1.08
CA ASN A 117 -21.13 -9.60 -1.22
C ASN A 117 -19.72 -9.11 -0.84
N VAL A 118 -18.68 -9.89 -1.16
CA VAL A 118 -17.31 -9.52 -0.86
C VAL A 118 -16.73 -8.70 -2.02
N SER A 119 -16.03 -7.62 -1.71
CA SER A 119 -15.35 -6.81 -2.71
C SER A 119 -14.20 -7.59 -3.34
N LEU A 120 -14.05 -7.52 -4.66
CA LEU A 120 -12.96 -8.18 -5.40
C LEU A 120 -11.57 -7.79 -4.89
N ILE A 121 -11.40 -6.57 -4.39
CA ILE A 121 -10.12 -6.11 -3.84
C ILE A 121 -9.71 -6.90 -2.59
N ALA A 122 -10.67 -7.44 -1.82
CA ALA A 122 -10.35 -8.26 -0.66
C ALA A 122 -9.64 -9.56 -1.05
N TYR A 123 -10.05 -10.19 -2.15
CA TYR A 123 -9.36 -11.39 -2.66
C TYR A 123 -7.95 -11.05 -3.19
N VAL A 124 -7.80 -9.88 -3.83
CA VAL A 124 -6.47 -9.39 -4.25
C VAL A 124 -5.58 -9.16 -3.04
N ALA A 125 -6.10 -8.60 -1.94
CA ALA A 125 -5.33 -8.41 -0.71
C ALA A 125 -4.86 -9.74 -0.10
N ILE A 126 -5.73 -10.77 -0.09
CA ILE A 126 -5.34 -12.11 0.36
C ILE A 126 -4.26 -12.70 -0.56
N LEU A 127 -4.43 -12.59 -1.87
CA LEU A 127 -3.45 -13.07 -2.84
C LEU A 127 -2.09 -12.38 -2.63
N VAL A 128 -2.07 -11.06 -2.50
CA VAL A 128 -0.86 -10.28 -2.22
C VAL A 128 -0.20 -10.73 -0.91
N SER A 129 -0.98 -11.00 0.13
CA SER A 129 -0.45 -11.49 1.42
C SER A 129 0.22 -12.86 1.27
N VAL A 130 -0.40 -13.79 0.53
CA VAL A 130 0.17 -15.12 0.27
C VAL A 130 1.44 -15.03 -0.58
N VAL A 131 1.42 -14.22 -1.64
CA VAL A 131 2.60 -14.00 -2.50
C VAL A 131 3.74 -13.35 -1.71
N SER A 132 3.46 -12.36 -0.89
CA SER A 132 4.46 -11.71 -0.02
C SER A 132 5.06 -12.70 0.97
N TRP A 133 4.21 -13.52 1.61
CA TRP A 133 4.69 -14.59 2.48
C TRP A 133 5.61 -15.55 1.73
N TRP A 134 5.23 -16.00 0.53
CA TRP A 134 6.05 -16.89 -0.29
C TRP A 134 7.38 -16.25 -0.68
N ILE A 135 7.38 -14.99 -1.12
CA ILE A 135 8.60 -14.24 -1.46
C ILE A 135 9.54 -14.15 -0.25
N ILE A 136 9.03 -13.77 0.92
CA ILE A 136 9.85 -13.55 2.11
C ILE A 136 10.41 -14.87 2.67
N PHE A 137 9.60 -15.93 2.69
CA PHE A 137 9.98 -17.16 3.37
C PHE A 137 10.52 -18.25 2.45
N LYS A 138 10.23 -18.23 1.16
CA LYS A 138 10.57 -19.31 0.22
C LYS A 138 11.53 -18.89 -0.89
N THR A 139 11.93 -17.62 -1.00
CA THR A 139 12.84 -17.17 -2.06
C THR A 139 14.22 -16.76 -1.52
N ARG A 140 15.22 -16.76 -2.42
CA ARG A 140 16.58 -16.26 -2.12
C ARG A 140 16.59 -14.77 -1.77
N PHE A 141 15.66 -14.00 -2.34
CA PHE A 141 15.50 -12.58 -2.03
C PHE A 141 15.07 -12.39 -0.57
N GLY A 142 14.03 -13.11 -0.14
CA GLY A 142 13.54 -13.04 1.22
C GLY A 142 14.56 -13.52 2.26
N LEU A 143 15.38 -14.52 1.92
CA LEU A 143 16.48 -14.97 2.78
C LEU A 143 17.50 -13.84 3.01
N ARG A 144 17.93 -13.15 1.93
CA ARG A 144 18.85 -12.01 2.03
C ARG A 144 18.24 -10.85 2.82
N LEU A 145 16.95 -10.55 2.57
CA LEU A 145 16.24 -9.49 3.28
C LEU A 145 16.21 -9.75 4.80
N ARG A 146 15.89 -10.97 5.20
CA ARG A 146 15.87 -11.36 6.62
C ARG A 146 17.26 -11.35 7.25
N SER A 147 18.30 -11.83 6.54
CA SER A 147 19.67 -11.82 7.06
C SER A 147 20.17 -10.38 7.31
N VAL A 148 19.81 -9.42 6.46
CA VAL A 148 20.13 -8.00 6.66
C VAL A 148 19.35 -7.42 7.84
N GLY A 149 18.12 -7.88 8.09
CA GLY A 149 17.33 -7.46 9.24
C GLY A 149 17.86 -7.96 10.59
N GLU A 150 18.37 -9.19 10.63
CA GLU A 150 18.89 -9.80 11.86
C GLU A 150 20.32 -9.35 12.18
N HIS A 151 21.26 -9.52 11.22
CA HIS A 151 22.67 -9.19 11.40
C HIS A 151 23.24 -8.50 10.15
N PRO A 152 23.06 -7.16 10.00
CA PRO A 152 23.50 -6.44 8.81
C PRO A 152 25.03 -6.53 8.57
N GLN A 153 25.84 -6.56 9.64
CA GLN A 153 27.29 -6.69 9.52
C GLN A 153 27.70 -8.07 8.97
N ALA A 154 27.08 -9.14 9.46
CA ALA A 154 27.33 -10.49 8.96
C ALA A 154 26.86 -10.66 7.50
N ALA A 155 25.75 -10.03 7.12
CA ALA A 155 25.28 -10.03 5.74
C ALA A 155 26.26 -9.30 4.80
N ASP A 156 26.85 -8.20 5.24
CA ASP A 156 27.84 -7.43 4.48
C ASP A 156 29.12 -8.23 4.22
N THR A 157 29.62 -8.94 5.22
CA THR A 157 30.82 -9.81 5.06
C THR A 157 30.59 -10.95 4.06
N LEU A 158 29.34 -11.36 3.85
CA LEU A 158 28.94 -12.34 2.83
C LEU A 158 28.71 -11.72 1.44
N GLY A 159 29.05 -10.44 1.24
CA GLY A 159 28.91 -9.74 -0.03
C GLY A 159 27.48 -9.29 -0.35
N ILE A 160 26.57 -9.29 0.62
CA ILE A 160 25.22 -8.76 0.43
C ILE A 160 25.26 -7.25 0.63
N ASN A 161 24.86 -6.49 -0.40
CA ASN A 161 24.81 -5.03 -0.29
C ASN A 161 23.66 -4.61 0.63
N VAL A 162 23.96 -4.38 1.91
CA VAL A 162 23.02 -4.02 2.98
C VAL A 162 22.30 -2.71 2.65
N TYR A 163 23.01 -1.75 2.06
CA TYR A 163 22.45 -0.47 1.71
C TYR A 163 21.31 -0.59 0.70
N ARG A 164 21.51 -1.37 -0.37
CA ARG A 164 20.46 -1.65 -1.36
C ARG A 164 19.31 -2.45 -0.78
N MET A 165 19.59 -3.44 0.06
CA MET A 165 18.55 -4.29 0.65
C MET A 165 17.63 -3.55 1.63
N ARG A 166 18.06 -2.41 2.19
CA ARG A 166 17.23 -1.56 3.06
C ARG A 166 16.24 -0.68 2.28
N TYR A 167 16.45 -0.50 0.99
CA TYR A 167 15.53 0.23 0.12
C TYR A 167 14.40 -0.65 -0.44
N TYR A 168 14.56 -1.98 -0.40
CA TYR A 168 13.53 -2.94 -0.83
C TYR A 168 12.59 -3.31 0.31
#